data_ca280a19640f36a452dff2738aab9539
#
_entry.id   ca280a19640f36a452dff2738aab9539
#
_cell.length_a   1.000
_cell.length_b   1.000
_cell.length_c   1.000
_cell.angle_alpha   90.00
_cell.angle_beta   90.00
_cell.angle_gamma   90.00
#
_symmetry.space_group_name_H-M   'P 1'
#
loop_
_entity.id
_entity.type
_entity.pdbx_description
1 polymer ?
#
loop_
_entity_poly.entity_id
_entity_poly.type
_entity_poly.pdbx_seq_one_letter_code
_entity_poly.pdbx_strand_id
1 'polypeptide(L)'
;KVLYISHPNGLTTVYAHLDRFADAVSKYVEEKQYSGHTFEVELFPKPGEFKVAKGEVIGYSGNSGSSGGPHLHFEVRNSTTQWPISPLKYLDGNFLADNSAPTIKSAWFYEIDSMDYLNDSILPNPISIKKIGNLYFAPYTIRIAGKSRMGFGVEAFDIINGSSTTCGFHKLSMLV
;
A
#
# COMPACT_ATOMS: atom_id res chain seq x y z
N LYS A 1 5.74 -5.94 15.75
CA LYS A 1 5.01 -7.22 15.76
C LYS A 1 4.03 -7.24 14.62
N VAL A 2 3.91 -8.40 13.94
CA VAL A 2 3.01 -8.61 12.80
C VAL A 2 2.30 -9.95 12.95
N LEU A 3 1.03 -9.98 12.53
CA LEU A 3 0.20 -11.17 12.52
C LEU A 3 -0.39 -11.36 11.12
N TYR A 4 -0.30 -12.58 10.60
CA TYR A 4 -0.92 -13.02 9.36
C TYR A 4 -2.05 -13.99 9.67
N ILE A 5 -3.22 -13.77 9.06
CA ILE A 5 -4.38 -14.68 9.20
C ILE A 5 -4.77 -15.18 7.82
N SER A 6 -4.69 -16.50 7.63
CA SER A 6 -5.18 -17.15 6.41
C SER A 6 -6.67 -17.41 6.49
N HIS A 7 -7.39 -17.04 5.43
CA HIS A 7 -8.83 -17.22 5.31
C HIS A 7 -9.21 -18.34 4.34
N PRO A 8 -10.33 -19.06 4.58
CA PRO A 8 -10.77 -20.14 3.69
C PRO A 8 -11.04 -19.73 2.24
N ASN A 9 -11.25 -18.45 1.98
CA ASN A 9 -11.53 -17.88 0.64
C ASN A 9 -10.27 -17.58 -0.18
N GLY A 10 -9.08 -18.03 0.25
CA GLY A 10 -7.82 -17.80 -0.46
C GLY A 10 -7.21 -16.42 -0.24
N LEU A 11 -7.65 -15.72 0.80
CA LEU A 11 -7.08 -14.44 1.22
C LEU A 11 -6.26 -14.59 2.49
N THR A 12 -5.31 -13.68 2.66
CA THR A 12 -4.55 -13.49 3.90
C THR A 12 -4.69 -12.05 4.33
N THR A 13 -5.05 -11.82 5.58
CA THR A 13 -5.01 -10.47 6.17
C THR A 13 -3.75 -10.31 7.01
N VAL A 14 -3.17 -9.11 6.96
CA VAL A 14 -1.94 -8.75 7.68
C VAL A 14 -2.26 -7.60 8.62
N TYR A 15 -1.83 -7.75 9.86
CA TYR A 15 -1.97 -6.75 10.93
C TYR A 15 -0.59 -6.45 11.48
N ALA A 16 -0.08 -5.24 11.26
CA ALA A 16 1.27 -4.89 11.68
C ALA A 16 1.31 -3.71 12.66
N HIS A 17 2.51 -3.43 13.16
CA HIS A 17 2.81 -2.46 14.21
C HIS A 17 2.09 -2.71 15.54
N LEU A 18 1.71 -3.97 15.79
CA LEU A 18 0.98 -4.36 17.00
C LEU A 18 1.83 -4.12 18.26
N ASP A 19 1.21 -3.63 19.31
CA ASP A 19 1.80 -3.55 20.66
C ASP A 19 1.95 -4.96 21.24
N ARG A 20 0.87 -5.74 21.23
CA ARG A 20 0.85 -7.12 21.67
C ARG A 20 -0.19 -7.94 20.90
N PHE A 21 0.00 -9.24 20.84
CA PHE A 21 -1.00 -10.18 20.35
C PHE A 21 -2.06 -10.48 21.42
N ALA A 22 -3.14 -11.14 21.07
CA ALA A 22 -4.05 -11.74 22.03
C ALA A 22 -3.32 -12.82 22.88
N ASP A 23 -3.82 -13.08 24.08
CA ASP A 23 -3.09 -13.84 25.11
C ASP A 23 -2.58 -15.21 24.64
N ALA A 24 -3.39 -15.97 23.92
CA ALA A 24 -2.98 -17.29 23.42
C ALA A 24 -1.80 -17.22 22.46
N VAL A 25 -1.81 -16.25 21.55
CA VAL A 25 -0.72 -16.04 20.58
C VAL A 25 0.50 -15.46 21.29
N SER A 26 0.31 -14.52 22.22
CA SER A 26 1.41 -13.95 23.02
C SER A 26 2.16 -15.06 23.76
N LYS A 27 1.44 -15.93 24.46
CA LYS A 27 2.03 -17.03 25.20
C LYS A 27 2.83 -18.00 24.29
N TYR A 28 2.26 -18.34 23.14
CA TYR A 28 2.95 -19.17 22.16
C TYR A 28 4.24 -18.52 21.65
N VAL A 29 4.20 -17.24 21.34
CA VAL A 29 5.39 -16.49 20.88
C VAL A 29 6.46 -16.47 21.97
N GLU A 30 6.08 -16.15 23.21
CA GLU A 30 7.00 -16.12 24.36
C GLU A 30 7.65 -17.49 24.59
N GLU A 31 6.89 -18.59 24.58
CA GLU A 31 7.44 -19.95 24.70
C GLU A 31 8.48 -20.26 23.63
N LYS A 32 8.26 -19.81 22.38
CA LYS A 32 9.21 -19.99 21.28
C LYS A 32 10.46 -19.11 21.44
N GLN A 33 10.28 -17.88 21.86
CA GLN A 33 11.39 -16.96 22.15
C GLN A 33 12.29 -17.50 23.26
N TYR A 34 11.73 -17.95 24.39
CA TYR A 34 12.48 -18.51 25.49
C TYR A 34 13.16 -19.82 25.12
N SER A 35 12.46 -20.73 24.44
CA SER A 35 13.05 -22.02 24.02
C SER A 35 14.16 -21.85 22.97
N GLY A 36 14.04 -20.85 22.10
CA GLY A 36 15.04 -20.52 21.09
C GLY A 36 16.15 -19.56 21.55
N HIS A 37 16.06 -19.03 22.78
CA HIS A 37 16.97 -18.02 23.30
C HIS A 37 17.12 -16.79 22.36
N THR A 38 16.02 -16.38 21.73
CA THR A 38 16.00 -15.24 20.78
C THR A 38 14.70 -14.44 20.92
N PHE A 39 14.81 -13.12 20.78
CA PHE A 39 13.64 -12.23 20.75
C PHE A 39 13.01 -12.13 19.37
N GLU A 40 13.78 -12.29 18.31
CA GLU A 40 13.28 -12.27 16.94
C GLU A 40 12.90 -13.68 16.51
N VAL A 41 11.63 -13.85 16.20
CA VAL A 41 11.07 -15.14 15.77
C VAL A 41 10.12 -14.95 14.59
N GLU A 42 10.18 -15.86 13.65
CA GLU A 42 9.19 -16.02 12.60
C GLU A 42 8.55 -17.41 12.79
N LEU A 43 7.24 -17.43 13.05
CA LEU A 43 6.55 -18.63 13.48
C LEU A 43 5.41 -18.96 12.51
N PHE A 44 5.32 -20.24 12.15
CA PHE A 44 4.30 -20.78 11.26
C PHE A 44 3.52 -21.88 12.01
N PRO A 45 2.50 -21.51 12.79
CA PRO A 45 1.65 -22.47 13.48
C PRO A 45 0.98 -23.42 12.48
N LYS A 46 0.66 -24.63 12.92
CA LYS A 46 -0.04 -25.58 12.06
C LYS A 46 -1.44 -25.05 11.71
N PRO A 47 -1.96 -25.36 10.51
CA PRO A 47 -3.32 -24.99 10.14
C PRO A 47 -4.33 -25.45 11.19
N GLY A 48 -5.14 -24.52 11.70
CA GLY A 48 -6.15 -24.76 12.72
C GLY A 48 -5.66 -24.75 14.18
N GLU A 49 -4.36 -24.55 14.43
CA GLU A 49 -3.80 -24.42 15.79
C GLU A 49 -4.33 -23.16 16.49
N PHE A 50 -4.40 -22.04 15.78
CA PHE A 50 -5.05 -20.82 16.23
C PHE A 50 -6.21 -20.50 15.28
N LYS A 51 -7.43 -20.76 15.74
CA LYS A 51 -8.65 -20.39 15.01
C LYS A 51 -9.15 -19.05 15.52
N VAL A 52 -9.52 -18.18 14.61
CA VAL A 52 -10.02 -16.85 14.91
C VAL A 52 -11.42 -16.69 14.33
N ALA A 53 -12.36 -16.23 15.13
CA ALA A 53 -13.71 -15.88 14.69
C ALA A 53 -13.81 -14.43 14.27
N LYS A 54 -14.79 -14.10 13.41
CA LYS A 54 -15.09 -12.72 13.05
C LYS A 54 -15.46 -11.92 14.28
N GLY A 55 -14.77 -10.79 14.50
CA GLY A 55 -14.98 -9.91 15.66
C GLY A 55 -14.16 -10.28 16.89
N GLU A 56 -13.39 -11.36 16.83
CA GLU A 56 -12.50 -11.75 17.92
C GLU A 56 -11.29 -10.82 18.00
N VAL A 57 -10.86 -10.50 19.22
CA VAL A 57 -9.65 -9.69 19.44
C VAL A 57 -8.42 -10.55 19.19
N ILE A 58 -7.65 -10.18 18.17
CA ILE A 58 -6.42 -10.88 17.77
C ILE A 58 -5.14 -10.21 18.27
N GLY A 59 -5.24 -8.97 18.68
CA GLY A 59 -4.11 -8.16 19.16
C GLY A 59 -4.51 -6.73 19.42
N TYR A 60 -3.55 -5.93 19.79
CA TYR A 60 -3.72 -4.52 20.14
C TYR A 60 -2.81 -3.68 19.25
N SER A 61 -3.39 -2.65 18.65
CA SER A 61 -2.65 -1.68 17.82
C SER A 61 -1.57 -0.98 18.65
N GLY A 62 -0.44 -0.66 18.03
CA GLY A 62 0.69 -0.03 18.68
C GLY A 62 1.59 0.72 17.72
N ASN A 63 2.89 0.69 18.01
CA ASN A 63 3.94 1.38 17.25
C ASN A 63 5.22 0.55 17.16
N SER A 64 5.10 -0.78 17.13
CA SER A 64 6.28 -1.66 17.08
C SER A 64 6.90 -1.71 15.68
N GLY A 65 8.23 -1.84 15.60
CA GLY A 65 8.97 -1.82 14.36
C GLY A 65 9.19 -0.42 13.79
N SER A 66 9.47 -0.33 12.49
CA SER A 66 9.67 0.95 11.81
C SER A 66 8.34 1.64 11.53
N SER A 67 7.95 2.58 12.37
CA SER A 67 6.69 3.32 12.26
C SER A 67 6.86 4.75 12.75
N GLY A 68 6.23 5.71 12.07
CA GLY A 68 6.26 7.14 12.41
C GLY A 68 5.32 7.54 13.56
N GLY A 69 4.50 6.64 14.09
CA GLY A 69 3.56 6.87 15.17
C GLY A 69 2.56 5.72 15.34
N PRO A 70 1.80 5.67 16.44
CA PRO A 70 0.86 4.60 16.70
C PRO A 70 -0.23 4.51 15.61
N HIS A 71 -0.34 3.36 14.96
CA HIS A 71 -1.38 3.05 13.98
C HIS A 71 -1.49 1.54 13.76
N LEU A 72 -2.59 1.12 13.15
CA LEU A 72 -2.73 -0.23 12.62
C LEU A 72 -2.38 -0.22 11.12
N HIS A 73 -1.36 -0.98 10.75
CA HIS A 73 -1.11 -1.33 9.36
C HIS A 73 -1.96 -2.57 9.02
N PHE A 74 -2.86 -2.42 8.07
CA PHE A 74 -3.77 -3.49 7.64
C PHE A 74 -3.65 -3.75 6.14
N GLU A 75 -3.49 -5.02 5.76
CA GLU A 75 -3.47 -5.44 4.35
C GLU A 75 -4.40 -6.62 4.12
N VAL A 76 -4.86 -6.74 2.88
CA VAL A 76 -5.46 -7.95 2.31
C VAL A 76 -4.55 -8.42 1.18
N ARG A 77 -4.19 -9.69 1.19
CA ARG A 77 -3.34 -10.32 0.18
C ARG A 77 -4.00 -11.54 -0.43
N ASN A 78 -3.65 -11.85 -1.66
CA ASN A 78 -3.89 -13.19 -2.21
C ASN A 78 -2.97 -14.18 -1.50
N SER A 79 -3.52 -15.28 -0.94
CA SER A 79 -2.73 -16.23 -0.15
C SER A 79 -1.64 -16.95 -0.95
N THR A 80 -1.85 -17.14 -2.26
CA THR A 80 -0.90 -17.85 -3.12
C THR A 80 0.22 -16.95 -3.63
N THR A 81 -0.15 -15.78 -4.17
CA THR A 81 0.81 -14.85 -4.79
C THR A 81 1.41 -13.87 -3.83
N GLN A 82 0.82 -13.70 -2.64
CA GLN A 82 1.13 -12.66 -1.64
C GLN A 82 0.98 -11.22 -2.17
N TRP A 83 0.38 -11.04 -3.34
CA TRP A 83 0.14 -9.71 -3.89
C TRP A 83 -0.95 -8.99 -3.10
N PRO A 84 -0.74 -7.72 -2.75
CA PRO A 84 -1.72 -6.94 -2.03
C PRO A 84 -2.96 -6.67 -2.89
N ILE A 85 -4.10 -6.68 -2.25
CA ILE A 85 -5.42 -6.37 -2.83
C ILE A 85 -5.98 -5.21 -2.05
N SER A 86 -6.63 -4.26 -2.72
CA SER A 86 -7.27 -3.14 -2.01
C SER A 86 -8.26 -3.64 -0.96
N PRO A 87 -8.06 -3.35 0.32
CA PRO A 87 -8.96 -3.76 1.40
C PRO A 87 -10.36 -3.14 1.25
N LEU A 88 -10.49 -2.02 0.54
CA LEU A 88 -11.77 -1.35 0.28
C LEU A 88 -12.80 -2.24 -0.42
N LYS A 89 -12.35 -3.31 -1.11
CA LYS A 89 -13.23 -4.30 -1.72
C LYS A 89 -13.97 -5.17 -0.70
N TYR A 90 -13.49 -5.20 0.54
CA TYR A 90 -13.98 -6.09 1.61
C TYR A 90 -14.52 -5.32 2.81
N LEU A 91 -14.39 -4.01 2.80
CA LEU A 91 -14.97 -3.12 3.80
C LEU A 91 -16.35 -2.65 3.31
N ASP A 92 -17.30 -2.51 4.23
CA ASP A 92 -18.61 -1.97 3.89
C ASP A 92 -18.46 -0.57 3.30
N GLY A 93 -19.22 -0.26 2.24
CA GLY A 93 -19.10 0.98 1.47
C GLY A 93 -19.23 2.28 2.27
N ASN A 94 -19.69 2.20 3.52
CA ASN A 94 -19.78 3.33 4.45
C ASN A 94 -18.54 3.48 5.34
N PHE A 95 -17.58 2.56 5.26
CA PHE A 95 -16.38 2.61 6.12
C PHE A 95 -15.43 3.76 5.77
N LEU A 96 -15.36 4.11 4.49
CA LEU A 96 -14.59 5.24 4.00
C LEU A 96 -15.46 5.99 2.97
N ALA A 97 -16.20 7.00 3.42
CA ALA A 97 -16.86 7.93 2.53
C ALA A 97 -15.82 8.89 1.97
N ASP A 98 -15.36 8.64 0.75
CA ASP A 98 -14.46 9.52 0.05
C ASP A 98 -15.06 9.97 -1.28
N ASN A 99 -15.28 11.28 -1.39
CA ASN A 99 -15.79 11.94 -2.58
C ASN A 99 -14.77 12.93 -3.16
N SER A 100 -13.57 12.95 -2.61
CA SER A 100 -12.50 13.83 -3.06
C SER A 100 -11.84 13.23 -4.29
N ALA A 101 -11.59 14.05 -5.30
CA ALA A 101 -10.78 13.61 -6.42
C ALA A 101 -9.29 13.80 -6.10
N PRO A 102 -8.41 12.88 -6.53
CA PRO A 102 -6.98 13.02 -6.34
C PRO A 102 -6.45 14.33 -6.88
N THR A 103 -5.46 14.89 -6.22
CA THR A 103 -4.77 16.08 -6.64
C THR A 103 -3.49 15.73 -7.37
N ILE A 104 -3.36 16.18 -8.62
CA ILE A 104 -2.11 16.10 -9.37
C ILE A 104 -1.29 17.35 -9.04
N LYS A 105 -0.11 17.13 -8.50
CA LYS A 105 0.84 18.18 -8.12
C LYS A 105 1.75 18.56 -9.29
N SER A 106 2.24 17.56 -10.00
CA SER A 106 3.14 17.73 -11.12
C SER A 106 3.07 16.55 -12.08
N ALA A 107 3.45 16.79 -13.33
CA ALA A 107 3.52 15.79 -14.37
C ALA A 107 4.76 16.01 -15.23
N TRP A 108 5.29 14.91 -15.75
CA TRP A 108 6.49 14.91 -16.62
C TRP A 108 6.34 13.93 -17.75
N PHE A 109 7.05 14.18 -18.82
CA PHE A 109 7.34 13.17 -19.84
C PHE A 109 8.83 12.89 -19.93
N TYR A 110 9.15 11.71 -20.40
CA TYR A 110 10.49 11.21 -20.57
C TYR A 110 10.64 10.72 -21.99
N GLU A 111 11.64 11.20 -22.70
CA GLU A 111 12.09 10.59 -23.95
C GLU A 111 13.09 9.51 -23.59
N ILE A 112 12.82 8.26 -23.97
CA ILE A 112 13.62 7.11 -23.57
C ILE A 112 14.30 6.53 -24.79
N ASP A 113 15.59 6.75 -24.93
CA ASP A 113 16.45 6.09 -25.91
C ASP A 113 16.96 4.75 -25.33
N SER A 114 17.39 3.85 -26.22
CA SER A 114 18.00 2.58 -25.84
C SER A 114 19.30 2.74 -25.04
N MET A 115 19.98 3.88 -25.18
CA MET A 115 21.20 4.20 -24.46
C MET A 115 20.97 4.81 -23.08
N ASP A 116 19.78 5.37 -22.82
CA ASP A 116 19.44 6.01 -21.55
C ASP A 116 19.39 5.01 -20.40
N TYR A 117 18.97 3.77 -20.68
CA TYR A 117 18.99 2.68 -19.69
C TYR A 117 20.39 2.30 -19.20
N LEU A 118 21.42 2.54 -20.04
CA LEU A 118 22.80 2.19 -19.71
C LEU A 118 23.51 3.28 -18.90
N ASN A 119 23.00 4.50 -18.92
CA ASN A 119 23.68 5.68 -18.37
C ASN A 119 22.94 6.35 -17.20
N ASP A 120 21.79 5.83 -16.75
CA ASP A 120 20.91 6.47 -15.74
C ASP A 120 20.59 7.96 -16.03
N SER A 121 20.55 8.34 -17.32
CA SER A 121 20.47 9.73 -17.77
C SER A 121 19.08 10.17 -18.23
N ILE A 122 18.03 9.44 -17.88
CA ILE A 122 16.65 9.79 -18.23
C ILE A 122 16.24 11.06 -17.46
N LEU A 123 16.22 12.20 -18.17
CA LEU A 123 15.82 13.47 -17.57
C LEU A 123 14.32 13.71 -17.71
N PRO A 124 13.65 14.15 -16.64
CA PRO A 124 12.26 14.52 -16.68
C PRO A 124 12.05 15.84 -17.41
N ASN A 125 11.14 15.87 -18.39
CA ASN A 125 10.67 17.09 -19.02
C ASN A 125 9.36 17.50 -18.34
N PRO A 126 9.29 18.63 -17.62
CA PRO A 126 8.12 19.03 -16.89
C PRO A 126 6.97 19.40 -17.83
N ILE A 127 5.77 18.95 -17.49
CA ILE A 127 4.53 19.33 -18.18
C ILE A 127 3.84 20.38 -17.36
N SER A 128 3.65 21.58 -17.93
CA SER A 128 2.78 22.59 -17.29
C SER A 128 1.34 22.11 -17.36
N ILE A 129 0.71 21.94 -16.20
CA ILE A 129 -0.68 21.47 -16.09
C ILE A 129 -1.58 22.62 -15.62
N LYS A 130 -2.82 22.63 -16.12
CA LYS A 130 -3.91 23.47 -15.64
C LYS A 130 -5.03 22.61 -15.11
N LYS A 131 -5.78 23.13 -14.13
CA LYS A 131 -6.94 22.45 -13.53
C LYS A 131 -8.22 23.20 -13.89
N ILE A 132 -9.24 22.44 -14.32
CA ILE A 132 -10.62 22.91 -14.49
C ILE A 132 -11.55 21.88 -13.85
N GLY A 133 -12.22 22.25 -12.77
CA GLY A 133 -12.98 21.28 -11.96
C GLY A 133 -12.05 20.20 -11.43
N ASN A 134 -12.36 18.92 -11.72
CA ASN A 134 -11.53 17.77 -11.33
C ASN A 134 -10.60 17.29 -12.45
N LEU A 135 -10.54 17.99 -13.57
CA LEU A 135 -9.69 17.63 -14.71
C LEU A 135 -8.39 18.43 -14.69
N TYR A 136 -7.30 17.73 -15.00
CA TYR A 136 -6.00 18.33 -15.25
C TYR A 136 -5.62 18.11 -16.71
N PHE A 137 -5.03 19.10 -17.35
CA PHE A 137 -4.63 19.03 -18.75
C PHE A 137 -3.41 19.89 -19.04
N ALA A 138 -2.64 19.51 -20.05
CA ALA A 138 -1.62 20.39 -20.63
C ALA A 138 -2.28 21.33 -21.64
N PRO A 139 -2.12 22.67 -21.52
CA PRO A 139 -2.75 23.63 -22.43
C PRO A 139 -2.06 23.72 -23.80
N TYR A 140 -1.23 22.77 -24.13
CA TYR A 140 -0.46 22.70 -25.38
C TYR A 140 -0.23 21.24 -25.80
N THR A 141 0.14 21.05 -27.06
CA THR A 141 0.52 19.74 -27.60
C THR A 141 2.00 19.53 -27.42
N ILE A 142 2.37 18.42 -26.80
CA ILE A 142 3.76 17.97 -26.74
C ILE A 142 4.08 17.30 -28.09
N ARG A 143 5.04 17.85 -28.82
CA ARG A 143 5.53 17.24 -30.06
C ARG A 143 6.85 16.54 -29.77
N ILE A 144 6.93 15.27 -30.14
CA ILE A 144 8.12 14.45 -29.96
C ILE A 144 8.70 14.18 -31.34
N ALA A 145 9.99 14.43 -31.47
CA ALA A 145 10.72 14.19 -32.68
C ALA A 145 11.42 12.83 -32.58
N GLY A 146 11.12 11.92 -33.49
CA GLY A 146 11.88 10.69 -33.63
C GLY A 146 11.14 9.40 -33.26
N LYS A 147 11.88 8.28 -33.18
CA LYS A 147 11.41 6.92 -32.89
C LYS A 147 11.57 6.55 -31.43
N SER A 148 11.64 7.51 -30.53
CA SER A 148 11.90 7.33 -29.10
C SER A 148 10.70 6.71 -28.39
N ARG A 149 10.97 5.84 -27.42
CA ARG A 149 9.96 5.42 -26.44
C ARG A 149 9.65 6.58 -25.52
N MET A 150 8.45 6.60 -24.99
CA MET A 150 8.04 7.62 -24.04
C MET A 150 7.61 7.01 -22.72
N GLY A 151 7.98 7.71 -21.65
CA GLY A 151 7.43 7.50 -20.33
C GLY A 151 6.68 8.75 -19.84
N PHE A 152 5.70 8.56 -18.96
CA PHE A 152 5.02 9.62 -18.26
C PHE A 152 5.15 9.42 -16.75
N GLY A 153 5.40 10.50 -16.04
CA GLY A 153 5.44 10.55 -14.59
C GLY A 153 4.39 11.51 -14.06
N VAL A 154 3.74 11.15 -12.98
CA VAL A 154 2.75 11.97 -12.30
C VAL A 154 3.03 11.93 -10.80
N GLU A 155 3.17 13.07 -10.17
CA GLU A 155 3.12 13.22 -8.73
C GLU A 155 1.69 13.60 -8.35
N ALA A 156 1.03 12.72 -7.62
CA ALA A 156 -0.34 12.91 -7.19
C ALA A 156 -0.53 12.36 -5.78
N PHE A 157 -1.49 12.93 -5.08
CA PHE A 157 -1.93 12.47 -3.77
C PHE A 157 -3.44 12.58 -3.65
N ASP A 158 -3.97 11.85 -2.70
CA ASP A 158 -5.37 11.89 -2.34
C ASP A 158 -5.55 12.25 -0.88
N ILE A 159 -6.72 12.75 -0.52
CA ILE A 159 -7.10 13.07 0.86
C ILE A 159 -8.47 12.49 1.11
N ILE A 160 -8.56 11.55 2.04
CA ILE A 160 -9.82 10.96 2.45
C ILE A 160 -10.66 12.01 3.21
N ASN A 161 -11.96 12.10 2.92
CA ASN A 161 -12.87 13.03 3.58
C ASN A 161 -12.75 12.98 5.11
N GLY A 162 -12.56 14.14 5.72
CA GLY A 162 -12.41 14.27 7.19
C GLY A 162 -11.01 13.96 7.72
N SER A 163 -10.05 13.67 6.87
CA SER A 163 -8.63 13.50 7.23
C SER A 163 -7.79 14.65 6.71
N SER A 164 -6.72 14.98 7.42
CA SER A 164 -5.65 15.86 6.93
C SER A 164 -4.45 15.07 6.37
N THR A 165 -4.50 13.75 6.45
CA THR A 165 -3.42 12.88 6.00
C THR A 165 -3.51 12.66 4.50
N THR A 166 -2.42 12.92 3.79
CA THR A 166 -2.29 12.59 2.38
C THR A 166 -2.01 11.11 2.20
N CYS A 167 -2.66 10.49 1.23
CA CYS A 167 -2.46 9.11 0.84
C CYS A 167 -2.21 8.99 -0.67
N GLY A 168 -1.78 7.82 -1.11
CA GLY A 168 -1.64 7.50 -2.52
C GLY A 168 -3.01 7.37 -3.20
N PHE A 169 -3.05 7.60 -4.49
CA PHE A 169 -4.26 7.38 -5.30
C PHE A 169 -4.46 5.87 -5.58
N HIS A 170 -5.72 5.47 -5.70
CA HIS A 170 -6.09 4.07 -5.84
C HIS A 170 -5.68 3.45 -7.20
N LYS A 171 -5.77 4.21 -8.28
CA LYS A 171 -5.53 3.71 -9.64
C LYS A 171 -4.96 4.78 -10.56
N LEU A 172 -3.95 4.42 -11.33
CA LEU A 172 -3.45 5.18 -12.46
C LEU A 172 -3.69 4.37 -13.74
N SER A 173 -4.25 4.99 -14.77
CA SER A 173 -4.43 4.38 -16.08
C SER A 173 -4.00 5.35 -17.16
N MET A 174 -3.31 4.85 -18.16
CA MET A 174 -2.94 5.59 -19.36
C MET A 174 -3.74 5.01 -20.54
N LEU A 175 -4.36 5.88 -21.30
CA LEU A 175 -4.99 5.54 -22.58
C LEU A 175 -4.10 6.10 -23.70
N VAL A 176 -3.77 5.27 -24.68
CA VAL A 176 -2.95 5.58 -25.84
C VAL A 176 -3.78 5.39 -27.10
#